data_f2d708f69842a84fbc862adf8c2799d2
#
_entry.id   f2d708f69842a84fbc862adf8c2799d2
#
_cell.length_a   1.000
_cell.length_b   1.000
_cell.length_c   1.000
_cell.angle_alpha   90.00
_cell.angle_beta   90.00
_cell.angle_gamma   90.00
#
_symmetry.space_group_name_H-M   'P 1'
#
loop_
_entity.id
_entity.type
_entity.pdbx_description
1 polymer ?
#
loop_
_entity_poly.entity_id
_entity_poly.type
_entity_poly.pdbx_seq_one_letter_code
_entity_poly.pdbx_strand_id
1 'polypeptide(L)'
;MYNYWEPVHLLTQTHGKDTAFETWEYVPQYAIRSWAYAAMHAIVPYLITRVSSLPPYAAFYALRFVLAVLSSVSDALLYEQVARHVHVRVARYLLVFLTVCAGMLSASTALLPSSFVMYTTSLAMAFAMQPASTQAWRRTFYTTAVFAFGALAGWPYAIILAAPYVYEELCLCGSDPSCEHT
;
A
#
# COMPACT_ATOMS: atom_id res chain seq x y z
N MET A 1 -12.93 5.61 9.87
CA MET A 1 -11.99 4.91 10.74
C MET A 1 -12.61 3.70 11.42
N TYR A 2 -13.79 3.83 12.03
CA TYR A 2 -14.49 2.73 12.70
C TYR A 2 -14.70 1.50 11.81
N ASN A 3 -15.13 1.68 10.56
CA ASN A 3 -15.42 0.57 9.63
C ASN A 3 -14.23 -0.35 9.32
N TYR A 4 -13.00 0.06 9.61
CA TYR A 4 -11.80 -0.76 9.37
C TYR A 4 -11.11 -1.18 10.66
N TRP A 5 -11.17 -0.33 11.69
CA TRP A 5 -10.59 -0.67 12.98
C TRP A 5 -11.42 -1.73 13.74
N GLU A 6 -12.75 -1.62 13.71
CA GLU A 6 -13.61 -2.59 14.38
C GLU A 6 -13.43 -4.03 13.89
N PRO A 7 -13.36 -4.33 12.57
CA PRO A 7 -13.02 -5.66 12.09
C PRO A 7 -11.64 -6.16 12.55
N VAL A 8 -10.64 -5.28 12.59
CA VAL A 8 -9.30 -5.61 13.11
C VAL A 8 -9.37 -5.92 14.60
N HIS A 9 -10.11 -5.11 15.38
CA HIS A 9 -10.35 -5.31 16.80
C HIS A 9 -11.10 -6.60 17.07
N LEU A 10 -12.12 -6.93 16.27
CA LEU A 10 -12.86 -8.19 16.36
C LEU A 10 -11.96 -9.40 16.16
N LEU A 11 -11.05 -9.35 15.15
CA LEU A 11 -10.11 -10.44 14.88
C LEU A 11 -9.06 -10.61 15.97
N THR A 12 -8.62 -9.52 16.61
CA THR A 12 -7.59 -9.57 17.64
C THR A 12 -8.12 -9.90 19.03
N GLN A 13 -9.42 -9.73 19.27
CA GLN A 13 -10.12 -9.95 20.54
C GLN A 13 -9.42 -9.30 21.76
N THR A 14 -8.87 -8.12 21.57
CA THR A 14 -8.02 -7.44 22.54
C THR A 14 -8.73 -7.08 23.85
N HIS A 15 -10.07 -7.13 23.88
CA HIS A 15 -10.92 -6.75 25.03
C HIS A 15 -12.03 -7.74 25.39
N GLY A 16 -11.99 -8.95 24.86
CA GLY A 16 -13.09 -9.91 25.03
C GLY A 16 -14.12 -9.82 23.89
N LYS A 17 -14.92 -10.89 23.76
CA LYS A 17 -15.86 -11.03 22.64
C LYS A 17 -17.04 -10.03 22.69
N ASP A 18 -17.30 -9.46 23.84
CA ASP A 18 -18.51 -8.65 24.09
C ASP A 18 -18.32 -7.15 23.76
N THR A 19 -17.11 -6.73 23.43
CA THR A 19 -16.78 -5.31 23.17
C THR A 19 -16.54 -4.99 21.70
N ALA A 20 -16.32 -6.01 20.86
CA ALA A 20 -16.05 -5.82 19.44
C ALA A 20 -17.34 -5.93 18.61
N PHE A 21 -17.50 -5.02 17.66
CA PHE A 21 -18.70 -4.92 16.83
C PHE A 21 -18.40 -5.34 15.38
N GLU A 22 -19.23 -6.27 14.86
CA GLU A 22 -19.15 -6.65 13.45
C GLU A 22 -19.83 -5.56 12.60
N THR A 23 -19.04 -4.89 11.76
CA THR A 23 -19.59 -3.86 10.86
C THR A 23 -20.40 -4.50 9.74
N TRP A 24 -21.48 -3.83 9.32
CA TRP A 24 -22.44 -4.34 8.33
C TRP A 24 -21.82 -4.77 7.00
N GLU A 25 -20.66 -4.19 6.62
CA GLU A 25 -19.94 -4.50 5.39
C GLU A 25 -19.32 -5.91 5.38
N TYR A 26 -19.08 -6.49 6.57
CA TYR A 26 -18.48 -7.82 6.75
C TYR A 26 -19.50 -8.89 7.12
N VAL A 27 -20.73 -8.51 7.48
CA VAL A 27 -21.80 -9.46 7.81
C VAL A 27 -22.09 -10.34 6.59
N PRO A 28 -22.28 -11.68 6.78
CA PRO A 28 -22.52 -12.64 5.69
C PRO A 28 -23.69 -12.27 4.76
N GLN A 29 -24.67 -11.54 5.26
CA GLN A 29 -25.83 -11.08 4.48
C GLN A 29 -25.44 -10.14 3.35
N TYR A 30 -24.42 -9.30 3.53
CA TYR A 30 -23.98 -8.32 2.55
C TYR A 30 -22.64 -8.71 1.92
N ALA A 31 -21.70 -9.21 2.70
CA ALA A 31 -20.39 -9.71 2.28
C ALA A 31 -19.66 -8.82 1.24
N ILE A 32 -19.74 -7.49 1.42
CA ILE A 32 -19.23 -6.51 0.46
C ILE A 32 -17.70 -6.46 0.49
N ARG A 33 -17.11 -6.76 1.66
CA ARG A 33 -15.65 -6.67 1.86
C ARG A 33 -15.04 -8.01 2.24
N SER A 34 -13.85 -8.25 1.70
CA SER A 34 -13.02 -9.38 2.10
C SER A 34 -12.38 -9.13 3.47
N TRP A 35 -12.35 -10.17 4.30
CA TRP A 35 -11.61 -10.18 5.56
C TRP A 35 -10.09 -10.10 5.37
N ALA A 36 -9.57 -10.32 4.15
CA ALA A 36 -8.13 -10.34 3.88
C ALA A 36 -7.43 -9.04 4.30
N TYR A 37 -8.03 -7.89 4.01
CA TYR A 37 -7.49 -6.58 4.41
C TYR A 37 -7.41 -6.44 5.93
N ALA A 38 -8.50 -6.74 6.63
CA ALA A 38 -8.57 -6.68 8.09
C ALA A 38 -7.60 -7.66 8.74
N ALA A 39 -7.53 -8.91 8.25
CA ALA A 39 -6.64 -9.95 8.77
C ALA A 39 -5.16 -9.58 8.64
N MET A 40 -4.76 -9.03 7.49
CA MET A 40 -3.38 -8.56 7.28
C MET A 40 -2.99 -7.47 8.29
N HIS A 41 -3.88 -6.51 8.54
CA HIS A 41 -3.61 -5.43 9.48
C HIS A 41 -3.78 -5.84 10.95
N ALA A 42 -4.51 -6.92 11.23
CA ALA A 42 -4.67 -7.48 12.57
C ALA A 42 -3.39 -8.09 13.15
N ILE A 43 -2.41 -8.43 12.30
CA ILE A 43 -1.13 -9.02 12.73
C ILE A 43 -0.41 -8.11 13.73
N VAL A 44 -0.34 -6.81 13.46
CA VAL A 44 0.37 -5.86 14.32
C VAL A 44 -0.27 -5.72 15.71
N PRO A 45 -1.58 -5.40 15.83
CA PRO A 45 -2.26 -5.37 17.13
C PRO A 45 -2.18 -6.71 17.86
N TYR A 46 -2.35 -7.82 17.17
CA TYR A 46 -2.27 -9.16 17.76
C TYR A 46 -0.90 -9.42 18.40
N LEU A 47 0.19 -9.14 17.69
CA LEU A 47 1.54 -9.32 18.23
C LEU A 47 1.80 -8.44 19.44
N ILE A 48 1.38 -7.18 19.39
CA ILE A 48 1.58 -6.23 20.49
C ILE A 48 0.82 -6.68 21.73
N THR A 49 -0.42 -7.10 21.59
CA THR A 49 -1.23 -7.54 22.74
C THR A 49 -0.76 -8.86 23.34
N ARG A 50 -0.07 -9.70 22.57
CA ARG A 50 0.52 -10.95 23.05
C ARG A 50 1.88 -10.79 23.73
N VAL A 51 2.69 -9.85 23.24
CA VAL A 51 4.08 -9.66 23.71
C VAL A 51 4.17 -8.63 24.83
N SER A 52 3.31 -7.63 24.86
CA SER A 52 3.36 -6.56 25.85
C SER A 52 2.04 -6.36 26.59
N SER A 53 2.18 -6.06 27.88
CA SER A 53 1.06 -5.66 28.76
C SER A 53 0.59 -4.22 28.51
N LEU A 54 0.76 -3.72 27.28
CA LEU A 54 0.41 -2.35 26.93
C LEU A 54 -1.12 -2.17 26.89
N PRO A 55 -1.59 -0.96 27.19
CA PRO A 55 -3.01 -0.66 27.11
C PRO A 55 -3.51 -0.77 25.66
N PRO A 56 -4.77 -1.09 25.44
CA PRO A 56 -5.32 -1.41 24.13
C PRO A 56 -5.20 -0.32 23.07
N TYR A 57 -5.25 0.95 23.48
CA TYR A 57 -5.03 2.06 22.55
C TYR A 57 -3.61 2.08 21.98
N ALA A 58 -2.64 1.49 22.69
CA ALA A 58 -1.27 1.40 22.19
C ALA A 58 -1.18 0.52 20.91
N ALA A 59 -1.98 -0.52 20.81
CA ALA A 59 -2.05 -1.37 19.63
C ALA A 59 -2.55 -0.58 18.40
N PHE A 60 -3.54 0.30 18.59
CA PHE A 60 -4.03 1.18 17.53
C PHE A 60 -2.95 2.15 17.03
N TYR A 61 -2.25 2.83 17.95
CA TYR A 61 -1.18 3.77 17.57
C TYR A 61 0.02 3.05 16.97
N ALA A 62 0.34 1.85 17.42
CA ALA A 62 1.42 1.06 16.84
C ALA A 62 1.10 0.63 15.40
N LEU A 63 -0.14 0.21 15.12
CA LEU A 63 -0.56 -0.05 13.74
C LEU A 63 -0.40 1.20 12.87
N ARG A 64 -0.86 2.36 13.34
CA ARG A 64 -0.69 3.63 12.60
C ARG A 64 0.78 3.99 12.38
N PHE A 65 1.64 3.72 13.34
CA PHE A 65 3.08 3.92 13.19
C PHE A 65 3.67 3.00 12.10
N VAL A 66 3.28 1.73 12.08
CA VAL A 66 3.70 0.80 11.02
C VAL A 66 3.24 1.29 9.64
N LEU A 67 2.00 1.76 9.52
CA LEU A 67 1.49 2.32 8.26
C LEU A 67 2.27 3.57 7.82
N ALA A 68 2.60 4.45 8.76
CA ALA A 68 3.44 5.63 8.48
C ALA A 68 4.83 5.23 7.96
N VAL A 69 5.45 4.22 8.57
CA VAL A 69 6.75 3.69 8.12
C VAL A 69 6.64 3.09 6.71
N LEU A 70 5.61 2.28 6.44
CA LEU A 70 5.38 1.71 5.11
C LEU A 70 5.18 2.78 4.04
N SER A 71 4.38 3.81 4.34
CA SER A 71 4.22 4.95 3.44
C SER A 71 5.54 5.66 3.18
N SER A 72 6.28 5.99 4.24
CA SER A 72 7.54 6.71 4.12
C SER A 72 8.60 5.93 3.33
N VAL A 73 8.65 4.62 3.51
CA VAL A 73 9.55 3.75 2.73
C VAL A 73 9.14 3.73 1.25
N SER A 74 7.85 3.59 0.94
CA SER A 74 7.36 3.60 -0.43
C SER A 74 7.65 4.92 -1.14
N ASP A 75 7.43 6.05 -0.44
CA ASP A 75 7.69 7.38 -0.96
C ASP A 75 9.19 7.66 -1.14
N ALA A 76 10.03 7.17 -0.23
CA ALA A 76 11.49 7.28 -0.33
C ALA A 76 12.05 6.49 -1.53
N LEU A 77 11.52 5.27 -1.75
CA LEU A 77 11.90 4.45 -2.91
C LEU A 77 11.46 5.12 -4.22
N LEU A 78 10.25 5.67 -4.28
CA LEU A 78 9.78 6.42 -5.43
C LEU A 78 10.65 7.64 -5.70
N TYR A 79 10.96 8.43 -4.65
CA TYR A 79 11.86 9.58 -4.74
C TYR A 79 13.22 9.18 -5.33
N GLU A 80 13.81 8.09 -4.83
CA GLU A 80 15.10 7.61 -5.28
C GLU A 80 15.08 7.25 -6.78
N GLN A 81 14.05 6.54 -7.24
CA GLN A 81 13.93 6.16 -8.64
C GLN A 81 13.72 7.38 -9.55
N VAL A 82 12.86 8.33 -9.15
CA VAL A 82 12.68 9.58 -9.90
C VAL A 82 13.98 10.40 -9.95
N ALA A 83 14.76 10.43 -8.86
CA ALA A 83 16.04 11.13 -8.84
C ALA A 83 17.08 10.50 -9.77
N ARG A 84 17.10 9.17 -9.87
CA ARG A 84 18.06 8.42 -10.69
C ARG A 84 17.69 8.38 -12.17
N HIS A 85 16.40 8.20 -12.50
CA HIS A 85 15.96 7.89 -13.86
C HIS A 85 15.25 9.03 -14.57
N VAL A 86 14.78 10.06 -13.85
CA VAL A 86 14.16 11.24 -14.46
C VAL A 86 15.06 12.47 -14.28
N HIS A 87 15.00 13.10 -13.14
CA HIS A 87 15.85 14.25 -12.82
C HIS A 87 15.78 14.60 -11.34
N VAL A 88 16.92 14.94 -10.72
CA VAL A 88 17.02 15.30 -9.30
C VAL A 88 16.14 16.50 -8.91
N ARG A 89 15.95 17.48 -9.81
CA ARG A 89 15.04 18.61 -9.51
C ARG A 89 13.59 18.16 -9.40
N VAL A 90 13.15 17.27 -10.30
CA VAL A 90 11.78 16.70 -10.26
C VAL A 90 11.57 15.92 -8.98
N ALA A 91 12.52 15.09 -8.61
CA ALA A 91 12.48 14.33 -7.35
C ALA A 91 12.37 15.26 -6.12
N ARG A 92 13.11 16.37 -6.08
CA ARG A 92 13.01 17.36 -4.98
C ARG A 92 11.62 17.99 -4.89
N TYR A 93 11.02 18.38 -6.01
CA TYR A 93 9.64 18.89 -6.03
C TYR A 93 8.66 17.81 -5.56
N LEU A 94 8.80 16.56 -6.04
CA LEU A 94 8.00 15.43 -5.58
C LEU A 94 8.09 15.28 -4.05
N LEU A 95 9.29 15.30 -3.48
CA LEU A 95 9.49 15.19 -2.04
C LEU A 95 8.80 16.34 -1.28
N VAL A 96 8.94 17.58 -1.76
CA VAL A 96 8.25 18.73 -1.16
C VAL A 96 6.74 18.54 -1.19
N PHE A 97 6.15 18.11 -2.31
CA PHE A 97 4.71 17.85 -2.40
C PHE A 97 4.26 16.73 -1.45
N LEU A 98 4.99 15.61 -1.40
CA LEU A 98 4.68 14.49 -0.50
C LEU A 98 4.73 14.91 0.98
N THR A 99 5.69 15.77 1.35
CA THR A 99 5.87 16.18 2.77
C THR A 99 4.97 17.33 3.20
N VAL A 100 4.64 18.27 2.30
CA VAL A 100 3.84 19.46 2.65
C VAL A 100 2.33 19.23 2.43
N CYS A 101 1.95 18.26 1.59
CA CYS A 101 0.53 17.99 1.33
C CYS A 101 -0.14 17.42 2.59
N ALA A 102 -1.06 18.19 3.18
CA ALA A 102 -1.80 17.78 4.37
C ALA A 102 -2.61 16.48 4.17
N GLY A 103 -3.08 16.24 2.92
CA GLY A 103 -3.74 14.99 2.54
C GLY A 103 -2.82 13.79 2.68
N MET A 104 -1.55 13.91 2.27
CA MET A 104 -0.56 12.84 2.41
C MET A 104 -0.25 12.54 3.88
N LEU A 105 -0.06 13.57 4.71
CA LEU A 105 0.20 13.39 6.14
C LEU A 105 -0.94 12.65 6.86
N SER A 106 -2.19 12.96 6.52
CA SER A 106 -3.35 12.27 7.11
C SER A 106 -3.57 10.88 6.52
N ALA A 107 -3.37 10.70 5.20
CA ALA A 107 -3.54 9.44 4.50
C ALA A 107 -2.46 8.42 4.86
N SER A 108 -1.21 8.85 5.06
CA SER A 108 -0.07 7.96 5.37
C SER A 108 -0.28 7.12 6.64
N THR A 109 -1.04 7.62 7.60
CA THR A 109 -1.32 6.94 8.87
C THR A 109 -2.73 6.36 8.95
N ALA A 110 -3.53 6.50 7.89
CA ALA A 110 -4.93 6.06 7.92
C ALA A 110 -5.04 4.56 7.61
N LEU A 111 -5.79 3.86 8.46
CA LEU A 111 -6.18 2.47 8.18
C LEU A 111 -7.34 2.46 7.19
N LEU A 112 -7.01 2.65 5.92
CA LEU A 112 -7.97 2.69 4.80
C LEU A 112 -7.41 1.90 3.61
N PRO A 113 -8.23 1.15 2.88
CA PRO A 113 -7.79 0.46 1.66
C PRO A 113 -7.22 1.41 0.60
N SER A 114 -7.72 2.66 0.53
CA SER A 114 -7.17 3.69 -0.36
C SER A 114 -5.74 4.10 0.01
N SER A 115 -5.43 4.21 1.32
CA SER A 115 -4.07 4.45 1.78
C SER A 115 -3.14 3.29 1.44
N PHE A 116 -3.64 2.07 1.60
CA PHE A 116 -2.91 0.87 1.20
C PHE A 116 -2.59 0.85 -0.30
N VAL A 117 -3.58 1.19 -1.14
CA VAL A 117 -3.37 1.36 -2.60
C VAL A 117 -2.34 2.44 -2.90
N MET A 118 -2.34 3.54 -2.16
CA MET A 118 -1.34 4.60 -2.31
C MET A 118 0.09 4.06 -2.11
N TYR A 119 0.34 3.30 -1.03
CA TYR A 119 1.68 2.71 -0.78
C TYR A 119 2.09 1.73 -1.87
N THR A 120 1.17 0.84 -2.24
CA THR A 120 1.45 -0.16 -3.28
C THR A 120 1.65 0.47 -4.64
N THR A 121 0.90 1.52 -4.99
CA THR A 121 1.10 2.25 -6.24
C THR A 121 2.45 2.97 -6.28
N SER A 122 2.83 3.70 -5.21
CA SER A 122 4.14 4.34 -5.11
C SER A 122 5.28 3.32 -5.25
N LEU A 123 5.14 2.18 -4.58
CA LEU A 123 6.13 1.10 -4.65
C LEU A 123 6.19 0.45 -6.03
N ALA A 124 5.03 0.17 -6.65
CA ALA A 124 4.96 -0.40 -8.00
C ALA A 124 5.60 0.54 -9.03
N MET A 125 5.32 1.85 -8.94
CA MET A 125 5.93 2.84 -9.81
C MET A 125 7.45 2.94 -9.59
N ALA A 126 7.93 2.79 -8.35
CA ALA A 126 9.36 2.72 -8.08
C ALA A 126 10.02 1.52 -8.77
N PHE A 127 9.36 0.35 -8.80
CA PHE A 127 9.85 -0.80 -9.56
C PHE A 127 9.76 -0.60 -11.07
N ALA A 128 8.67 0.01 -11.57
CA ALA A 128 8.47 0.28 -12.99
C ALA A 128 9.57 1.17 -13.59
N MET A 129 10.09 2.12 -12.80
CA MET A 129 11.15 3.04 -13.24
C MET A 129 12.55 2.40 -13.28
N GLN A 130 12.73 1.17 -12.81
CA GLN A 130 14.03 0.50 -12.88
C GLN A 130 14.38 0.16 -14.33
N PRO A 131 15.66 0.26 -14.75
CA PRO A 131 16.08 -0.04 -16.12
C PRO A 131 15.87 -1.52 -16.46
N ALA A 132 15.39 -1.78 -17.67
CA ALA A 132 15.09 -3.12 -18.17
C ALA A 132 16.35 -3.95 -18.48
N SER A 133 17.54 -3.33 -18.53
CA SER A 133 18.75 -3.84 -19.17
C SER A 133 19.33 -5.14 -18.60
N THR A 134 19.07 -5.50 -17.34
CA THR A 134 19.72 -6.68 -16.76
C THR A 134 18.76 -7.75 -16.23
N GLN A 135 17.53 -7.39 -15.93
CA GLN A 135 16.54 -8.29 -15.34
C GLN A 135 15.11 -7.82 -15.66
N ALA A 136 14.78 -7.61 -16.92
CA ALA A 136 13.48 -7.14 -17.38
C ALA A 136 12.31 -7.91 -16.73
N TRP A 137 12.41 -9.26 -16.66
CA TRP A 137 11.39 -10.09 -16.05
C TRP A 137 11.15 -9.79 -14.56
N ARG A 138 12.19 -9.40 -13.81
CA ARG A 138 12.05 -9.06 -12.37
C ARG A 138 11.33 -7.71 -12.21
N ARG A 139 11.69 -6.73 -13.01
CA ARG A 139 10.98 -5.43 -13.06
C ARG A 139 9.50 -5.65 -13.29
N THR A 140 9.17 -6.35 -14.39
CA THR A 140 7.77 -6.63 -14.77
C THR A 140 7.05 -7.46 -13.72
N PHE A 141 7.68 -8.48 -13.17
CA PHE A 141 7.11 -9.32 -12.13
C PHE A 141 6.80 -8.53 -10.84
N TYR A 142 7.76 -7.78 -10.30
CA TYR A 142 7.53 -7.03 -9.06
C TYR A 142 6.54 -5.90 -9.25
N THR A 143 6.61 -5.16 -10.35
CA THR A 143 5.65 -4.10 -10.67
C THR A 143 4.23 -4.66 -10.75
N THR A 144 4.02 -5.70 -11.55
CA THR A 144 2.71 -6.33 -11.73
C THR A 144 2.20 -6.96 -10.43
N ALA A 145 3.07 -7.66 -9.70
CA ALA A 145 2.70 -8.29 -8.43
C ALA A 145 2.26 -7.26 -7.38
N VAL A 146 2.95 -6.12 -7.29
CA VAL A 146 2.60 -5.07 -6.32
C VAL A 146 1.32 -4.34 -6.71
N PHE A 147 1.09 -4.05 -8.00
CA PHE A 147 -0.20 -3.51 -8.46
C PHE A 147 -1.35 -4.50 -8.21
N ALA A 148 -1.15 -5.77 -8.54
CA ALA A 148 -2.15 -6.81 -8.29
C ALA A 148 -2.45 -6.96 -6.79
N PHE A 149 -1.43 -6.92 -5.93
CA PHE A 149 -1.59 -6.97 -4.50
C PHE A 149 -2.38 -5.77 -3.97
N GLY A 150 -2.08 -4.55 -4.44
CA GLY A 150 -2.83 -3.35 -4.11
C GLY A 150 -4.31 -3.43 -4.51
N ALA A 151 -4.59 -3.96 -5.70
CA ALA A 151 -5.95 -4.14 -6.20
C ALA A 151 -6.73 -5.24 -5.46
N LEU A 152 -6.10 -6.38 -5.19
CA LEU A 152 -6.77 -7.52 -4.55
C LEU A 152 -6.96 -7.34 -3.05
N ALA A 153 -5.96 -6.82 -2.35
CA ALA A 153 -6.02 -6.60 -0.91
C ALA A 153 -6.66 -5.27 -0.53
N GLY A 154 -6.46 -4.23 -1.34
CA GLY A 154 -7.04 -2.90 -1.12
C GLY A 154 -8.38 -2.72 -1.86
N TRP A 155 -8.34 -1.99 -2.98
CA TRP A 155 -9.52 -1.67 -3.79
C TRP A 155 -9.35 -2.17 -5.23
N PRO A 156 -10.24 -3.02 -5.77
CA PRO A 156 -10.12 -3.56 -7.12
C PRO A 156 -10.00 -2.52 -8.24
N TYR A 157 -10.67 -1.36 -8.11
CA TYR A 157 -10.57 -0.30 -9.12
C TYR A 157 -9.17 0.32 -9.20
N ALA A 158 -8.32 0.12 -8.20
CA ALA A 158 -6.95 0.61 -8.20
C ALA A 158 -6.10 0.04 -9.34
N ILE A 159 -6.54 -1.07 -9.96
CA ILE A 159 -5.86 -1.63 -11.14
C ILE A 159 -5.79 -0.63 -12.30
N ILE A 160 -6.69 0.36 -12.36
CA ILE A 160 -6.66 1.44 -13.35
C ILE A 160 -5.37 2.27 -13.24
N LEU A 161 -4.80 2.38 -12.03
CA LEU A 161 -3.54 3.09 -11.81
C LEU A 161 -2.34 2.38 -12.46
N ALA A 162 -2.47 1.11 -12.80
CA ALA A 162 -1.46 0.37 -13.56
C ALA A 162 -1.53 0.64 -15.07
N ALA A 163 -2.59 1.31 -15.57
CA ALA A 163 -2.81 1.50 -17.01
C ALA A 163 -1.62 2.17 -17.74
N PRO A 164 -0.97 3.23 -17.20
CA PRO A 164 0.19 3.83 -17.87
C PRO A 164 1.35 2.84 -18.02
N TYR A 165 1.61 2.04 -16.98
CA TYR A 165 2.64 1.02 -17.00
C TYR A 165 2.32 -0.11 -18.00
N VAL A 166 1.09 -0.60 -17.99
CA VAL A 166 0.63 -1.63 -18.94
C VAL A 166 0.73 -1.14 -20.38
N TYR A 167 0.35 0.11 -20.62
CA TYR A 167 0.49 0.74 -21.95
C TYR A 167 1.96 0.80 -22.40
N GLU A 168 2.86 1.20 -21.51
CA GLU A 168 4.30 1.24 -21.79
C GLU A 168 4.83 -0.16 -22.15
N GLU A 169 4.57 -1.16 -21.34
CA GLU A 169 5.07 -2.53 -21.53
C GLU A 169 4.50 -3.18 -22.81
N LEU A 170 3.20 -3.02 -23.08
CA LEU A 170 2.55 -3.71 -24.19
C LEU A 170 2.66 -2.95 -25.52
N CYS A 171 2.54 -1.62 -25.49
CA CYS A 171 2.44 -0.83 -26.71
C CYS A 171 3.77 -0.19 -27.14
N LEU A 172 4.62 0.16 -26.19
CA LEU A 172 5.89 0.80 -26.50
C LEU A 172 7.04 -0.21 -26.54
N CYS A 173 7.17 -1.05 -25.52
CA CYS A 173 8.26 -2.04 -25.44
C CYS A 173 7.96 -3.32 -26.21
N GLY A 174 6.70 -3.75 -26.30
CA GLY A 174 6.32 -4.96 -27.01
C GLY A 174 6.46 -4.90 -28.55
N SER A 175 6.57 -3.69 -29.12
CA SER A 175 6.73 -3.46 -30.57
C SER A 175 8.14 -3.11 -30.99
N ASP A 176 9.06 -2.90 -30.07
CA ASP A 176 10.40 -2.39 -30.38
C ASP A 176 11.50 -3.27 -29.77
N PRO A 177 12.25 -4.05 -30.57
CA PRO A 177 13.35 -4.87 -30.09
C PRO A 177 14.52 -4.05 -29.49
N SER A 178 14.50 -2.73 -29.64
CA SER A 178 15.48 -1.82 -29.04
C SER A 178 15.22 -1.52 -27.56
N CYS A 179 14.01 -1.76 -27.05
CA CYS A 179 13.69 -1.62 -25.64
C CYS A 179 14.39 -2.65 -24.72
N GLU A 180 14.93 -3.72 -25.30
CA GLU A 180 15.75 -4.70 -24.55
C GLU A 180 17.14 -4.16 -24.19
N HIS A 181 17.56 -3.02 -24.76
CA HIS A 181 18.93 -2.51 -24.66
C HIS A 181 19.08 -1.11 -24.03
N THR A 182 17.99 -0.49 -23.53
CA THR A 182 18.04 0.79 -22.84
C THR A 182 17.67 0.63 -21.38
#